data_a844c9d8bf01c4669d52752e951bb3bb
#
_entry.id   a844c9d8bf01c4669d52752e951bb3bb
#
_cell.length_a   1.000
_cell.length_b   1.000
_cell.length_c   1.000
_cell.angle_alpha   90.00
_cell.angle_beta   90.00
_cell.angle_gamma   90.00
#
_symmetry.space_group_name_H-M   'P 1'
#
loop_
_entity.id
_entity.type
_entity.pdbx_description
1 polymer ?
#
loop_
_entity_poly.entity_id
_entity_poly.type
_entity_poly.pdbx_seq_one_letter_code
_entity_poly.pdbx_strand_id
1 'polypeptide(L)'
;MKMKLSFRWYGEDDPISLQYISQIPGMRSIVSAVYDVKPGEVWSEESIKKLKDDCDKNGLVFDVVESIPVHEDIKLGRGDVDKLLDVYCENIRRCAKYGVKCVTYNFMPVFDWTRTQLDKLADDGSTSLVMYWEQMKGLDPLKDDIHLP
;
A
#
# COMPACT_ATOMS: atom_id res chain seq x y z
N MET A 1 0.59 11.86 22.99
CA MET A 1 -0.10 11.37 21.79
C MET A 1 -0.49 9.92 22.03
N LYS A 2 -1.75 9.53 21.92
CA LYS A 2 -2.14 8.10 22.04
C LYS A 2 -1.96 7.43 20.69
N MET A 3 -1.29 6.28 20.65
CA MET A 3 -1.28 5.41 19.46
C MET A 3 -2.69 4.91 19.18
N LYS A 4 -3.03 4.79 17.89
CA LYS A 4 -4.28 4.20 17.43
C LYS A 4 -3.97 2.78 16.92
N LEU A 5 -4.85 1.85 17.22
CA LEU A 5 -4.85 0.56 16.56
C LEU A 5 -5.41 0.74 15.14
N SER A 6 -4.66 0.30 14.15
CA SER A 6 -5.03 0.38 12.74
C SER A 6 -4.91 -0.98 12.05
N PHE A 7 -5.70 -1.18 11.01
CA PHE A 7 -5.70 -2.39 10.19
C PHE A 7 -5.45 -2.04 8.72
N ARG A 8 -4.63 -2.84 8.03
CA ARG A 8 -4.45 -2.72 6.60
C ARG A 8 -5.64 -3.38 5.88
N TRP A 9 -6.32 -2.60 5.02
CA TRP A 9 -7.43 -3.08 4.20
C TRP A 9 -7.11 -2.88 2.72
N TYR A 10 -7.26 -3.93 1.93
CA TYR A 10 -6.87 -3.95 0.51
C TYR A 10 -8.01 -3.60 -0.45
N GLY A 11 -9.09 -2.99 0.05
CA GLY A 11 -10.21 -2.56 -0.78
C GLY A 11 -11.37 -3.55 -0.81
N GLU A 12 -12.30 -3.35 -1.73
CA GLU A 12 -13.56 -4.10 -1.76
C GLU A 12 -13.38 -5.60 -2.03
N ASP A 13 -12.29 -5.97 -2.72
CA ASP A 13 -11.95 -7.37 -3.01
C ASP A 13 -11.20 -8.06 -1.86
N ASP A 14 -10.90 -7.36 -0.77
CA ASP A 14 -10.28 -7.96 0.42
C ASP A 14 -11.26 -8.95 1.08
N PRO A 15 -10.86 -10.20 1.32
CA PRO A 15 -11.70 -11.17 2.02
C PRO A 15 -12.08 -10.74 3.44
N ILE A 16 -11.32 -9.81 4.04
CA ILE A 16 -11.61 -9.22 5.34
C ILE A 16 -12.34 -7.90 5.16
N SER A 17 -13.63 -7.88 5.44
CA SER A 17 -14.46 -6.69 5.26
C SER A 17 -14.21 -5.64 6.35
N LEU A 18 -14.49 -4.36 6.04
CA LEU A 18 -14.47 -3.28 7.03
C LEU A 18 -15.39 -3.57 8.23
N GLN A 19 -16.51 -4.28 8.00
CA GLN A 19 -17.42 -4.70 9.06
C GLN A 19 -16.74 -5.67 10.04
N TYR A 20 -15.94 -6.64 9.53
CA TYR A 20 -15.18 -7.54 10.40
C TYR A 20 -14.09 -6.81 11.16
N ILE A 21 -13.37 -5.91 10.47
CA ILE A 21 -12.32 -5.09 11.09
C ILE A 21 -12.89 -4.25 12.23
N SER A 22 -14.08 -3.67 12.05
CA SER A 22 -14.72 -2.82 13.08
C SER A 22 -15.10 -3.59 14.36
N GLN A 23 -15.21 -4.91 14.31
CA GLN A 23 -15.50 -5.77 15.47
C GLN A 23 -14.27 -6.01 16.35
N ILE A 24 -13.06 -5.70 15.89
CA ILE A 24 -11.84 -5.87 16.67
C ILE A 24 -11.83 -4.85 17.82
N PRO A 25 -11.71 -5.27 19.08
CA PRO A 25 -11.74 -4.35 20.21
C PRO A 25 -10.65 -3.28 20.12
N GLY A 26 -11.06 -2.02 20.21
CA GLY A 26 -10.11 -0.89 20.13
C GLY A 26 -9.68 -0.46 18.73
N MET A 27 -10.11 -1.16 17.68
CA MET A 27 -9.85 -0.77 16.29
C MET A 27 -10.45 0.61 16.00
N ARG A 28 -9.68 1.47 15.33
CA ARG A 28 -10.11 2.86 15.03
C ARG A 28 -9.72 3.32 13.63
N SER A 29 -8.62 2.82 13.08
CA SER A 29 -7.99 3.40 11.91
C SER A 29 -7.81 2.35 10.81
N ILE A 30 -7.92 2.82 9.57
CA ILE A 30 -7.65 2.01 8.37
C ILE A 30 -6.43 2.57 7.67
N VAL A 31 -5.57 1.64 7.27
CA VAL A 31 -4.48 1.85 6.32
C VAL A 31 -4.94 1.26 4.99
N SER A 32 -5.06 2.07 3.95
CA SER A 32 -5.50 1.60 2.63
C SER A 32 -4.98 2.51 1.52
N ALA A 33 -5.35 2.24 0.28
CA ALA A 33 -5.00 3.03 -0.90
C ALA A 33 -6.10 2.98 -1.95
N VAL A 34 -5.99 3.80 -2.99
CA VAL A 34 -6.79 3.67 -4.21
C VAL A 34 -6.05 2.69 -5.13
N TYR A 35 -6.67 1.53 -5.41
CA TYR A 35 -5.99 0.41 -6.08
C TYR A 35 -6.24 0.32 -7.58
N ASP A 36 -7.22 1.05 -8.10
CA ASP A 36 -7.68 1.03 -9.50
C ASP A 36 -7.01 2.08 -10.40
N VAL A 37 -6.02 2.80 -9.87
CA VAL A 37 -5.30 3.87 -10.59
C VAL A 37 -3.84 3.49 -10.79
N LYS A 38 -3.32 3.67 -12.00
CA LYS A 38 -1.93 3.33 -12.33
C LYS A 38 -0.94 4.30 -11.68
N PRO A 39 0.29 3.83 -11.37
CA PRO A 39 1.37 4.72 -10.95
C PRO A 39 1.57 5.88 -11.94
N GLY A 40 1.71 7.10 -11.42
CA GLY A 40 1.88 8.30 -12.26
C GLY A 40 0.58 8.94 -12.75
N GLU A 41 -0.56 8.44 -12.31
CA GLU A 41 -1.87 9.05 -12.59
C GLU A 41 -2.47 9.70 -11.33
N VAL A 42 -3.33 10.69 -11.54
CA VAL A 42 -4.00 11.40 -10.45
C VAL A 42 -5.19 10.60 -9.97
N TRP A 43 -5.25 10.34 -8.67
CA TRP A 43 -6.41 9.73 -8.01
C TRP A 43 -7.62 10.64 -8.05
N SER A 44 -8.77 10.13 -8.44
CA SER A 44 -10.00 10.92 -8.42
C SER A 44 -10.41 11.28 -6.99
N GLU A 45 -11.03 12.44 -6.81
CA GLU A 45 -11.59 12.82 -5.51
C GLU A 45 -12.73 11.88 -5.11
N GLU A 46 -13.46 11.35 -6.08
CA GLU A 46 -14.55 10.40 -5.89
C GLU A 46 -14.04 9.09 -5.28
N SER A 47 -12.93 8.53 -5.81
CA SER A 47 -12.34 7.29 -5.30
C SER A 47 -11.86 7.46 -3.85
N ILE A 48 -11.17 8.57 -3.55
CA ILE A 48 -10.70 8.87 -2.19
C ILE A 48 -11.89 9.09 -1.24
N LYS A 49 -12.91 9.83 -1.69
CA LYS A 49 -14.12 10.07 -0.92
C LYS A 49 -14.89 8.78 -0.65
N LYS A 50 -15.04 7.91 -1.66
CA LYS A 50 -15.69 6.61 -1.51
C LYS A 50 -15.02 5.78 -0.42
N LEU A 51 -13.69 5.64 -0.49
CA LEU A 51 -12.91 4.91 0.49
C LEU A 51 -13.11 5.48 1.91
N LYS A 52 -13.09 6.80 2.04
CA LYS A 52 -13.37 7.47 3.32
C LYS A 52 -14.79 7.17 3.81
N ASP A 53 -15.80 7.34 2.95
CA ASP A 53 -17.21 7.13 3.31
C ASP A 53 -17.47 5.68 3.74
N ASP A 54 -16.81 4.70 3.10
CA ASP A 54 -16.93 3.29 3.44
C ASP A 54 -16.30 2.98 4.80
N CYS A 55 -15.19 3.61 5.13
CA CYS A 55 -14.61 3.54 6.48
C CYS A 55 -15.56 4.16 7.53
N ASP A 56 -16.05 5.38 7.27
CA ASP A 56 -16.94 6.12 8.18
C ASP A 56 -18.24 5.35 8.47
N LYS A 57 -18.86 4.70 7.47
CA LYS A 57 -20.05 3.84 7.64
C LYS A 57 -19.83 2.69 8.62
N ASN A 58 -18.58 2.23 8.75
CA ASN A 58 -18.20 1.16 9.66
C ASN A 58 -17.62 1.67 10.99
N GLY A 59 -17.70 2.97 11.27
CA GLY A 59 -17.16 3.57 12.49
C GLY A 59 -15.64 3.61 12.56
N LEU A 60 -14.97 3.50 11.40
CA LEU A 60 -13.52 3.52 11.23
C LEU A 60 -13.07 4.82 10.59
N VAL A 61 -11.81 5.16 10.73
CA VAL A 61 -11.23 6.38 10.16
C VAL A 61 -10.17 6.01 9.13
N PHE A 62 -10.31 6.51 7.91
CA PHE A 62 -9.27 6.43 6.89
C PHE A 62 -8.25 7.55 7.12
N ASP A 63 -7.17 7.30 7.84
CA ASP A 63 -6.16 8.32 8.13
C ASP A 63 -4.73 7.96 7.68
N VAL A 64 -4.51 6.78 7.09
CA VAL A 64 -3.21 6.38 6.53
C VAL A 64 -3.36 5.83 5.12
N VAL A 65 -2.57 6.35 4.19
CA VAL A 65 -2.40 5.79 2.85
C VAL A 65 -1.12 4.97 2.78
N GLU A 66 -1.27 3.73 2.41
CA GLU A 66 -0.15 2.86 2.07
C GLU A 66 -0.43 2.07 0.79
N SER A 67 0.12 2.50 -0.29
CA SER A 67 0.94 3.67 -0.55
C SER A 67 0.40 4.43 -1.75
N ILE A 68 0.85 5.68 -1.95
CA ILE A 68 0.80 6.28 -3.27
C ILE A 68 2.01 5.71 -4.03
N PRO A 69 1.83 4.95 -5.13
CA PRO A 69 2.94 4.37 -5.85
C PRO A 69 3.83 5.44 -6.48
N VAL A 70 5.13 5.38 -6.21
CA VAL A 70 6.11 6.26 -6.87
C VAL A 70 6.42 5.68 -8.25
N HIS A 71 6.19 6.46 -9.31
CA HIS A 71 6.43 6.01 -10.68
C HIS A 71 7.91 5.67 -10.89
N GLU A 72 8.18 4.63 -11.70
CA GLU A 72 9.53 4.12 -11.93
C GLU A 72 10.47 5.17 -12.50
N ASP A 73 9.98 6.04 -13.37
CA ASP A 73 10.79 7.10 -13.96
C ASP A 73 11.24 8.16 -12.95
N ILE A 74 10.50 8.37 -11.86
CA ILE A 74 10.96 9.20 -10.73
C ILE A 74 12.16 8.52 -10.06
N LYS A 75 12.06 7.23 -9.77
CA LYS A 75 13.11 6.45 -9.09
C LYS A 75 14.39 6.36 -9.91
N LEU A 76 14.27 6.32 -11.23
CA LEU A 76 15.38 6.20 -12.17
C LEU A 76 15.86 7.55 -12.72
N GLY A 77 15.20 8.66 -12.39
CA GLY A 77 15.57 9.99 -12.85
C GLY A 77 15.47 10.16 -14.37
N ARG A 78 14.45 9.57 -15.02
CA ARG A 78 14.28 9.61 -16.47
C ARG A 78 12.88 10.08 -16.88
N GLY A 79 12.73 10.47 -18.15
CA GLY A 79 11.46 10.98 -18.66
C GLY A 79 11.07 12.33 -18.07
N ASP A 80 9.77 12.61 -18.01
CA ASP A 80 9.22 13.85 -17.46
C ASP A 80 8.99 13.73 -15.94
N VAL A 81 10.09 13.75 -15.19
CA VAL A 81 10.06 13.58 -13.72
C VAL A 81 9.27 14.69 -13.05
N ASP A 82 9.37 15.94 -13.53
CA ASP A 82 8.70 17.08 -12.93
C ASP A 82 7.18 16.91 -13.01
N LYS A 83 6.65 16.49 -14.16
CA LYS A 83 5.22 16.19 -14.32
C LYS A 83 4.77 15.07 -13.40
N LEU A 84 5.57 14.01 -13.25
CA LEU A 84 5.23 12.88 -12.37
C LEU A 84 5.25 13.29 -10.89
N LEU A 85 6.16 14.18 -10.49
CA LEU A 85 6.20 14.76 -9.15
C LEU A 85 4.97 15.65 -8.89
N ASP A 86 4.54 16.45 -9.89
CA ASP A 86 3.33 17.25 -9.76
C ASP A 86 2.09 16.38 -9.53
N VAL A 87 1.96 15.25 -10.25
CA VAL A 87 0.90 14.25 -10.04
C VAL A 87 0.98 13.67 -8.63
N TYR A 88 2.17 13.30 -8.17
CA TYR A 88 2.37 12.76 -6.84
C TYR A 88 1.96 13.76 -5.75
N CYS A 89 2.39 15.01 -5.89
CA CYS A 89 2.01 16.11 -4.98
C CYS A 89 0.49 16.36 -4.99
N GLU A 90 -0.16 16.28 -6.16
CA GLU A 90 -1.61 16.43 -6.26
C GLU A 90 -2.34 15.31 -5.51
N ASN A 91 -1.88 14.07 -5.63
CA ASN A 91 -2.44 12.94 -4.88
C ASN A 91 -2.32 13.15 -3.35
N ILE A 92 -1.19 13.65 -2.87
CA ILE A 92 -1.02 14.01 -1.46
C ILE A 92 -2.02 15.10 -1.03
N ARG A 93 -2.20 16.16 -1.84
CA ARG A 93 -3.14 17.25 -1.54
C ARG A 93 -4.57 16.73 -1.46
N ARG A 94 -4.98 15.87 -2.39
CA ARG A 94 -6.31 15.26 -2.40
C ARG A 94 -6.52 14.37 -1.18
N CYS A 95 -5.56 13.50 -0.85
CA CYS A 95 -5.63 12.70 0.37
C CYS A 95 -5.76 13.56 1.63
N ALA A 96 -4.98 14.64 1.74
CA ALA A 96 -5.05 15.57 2.87
C ALA A 96 -6.42 16.26 2.98
N LYS A 97 -7.05 16.64 1.86
CA LYS A 97 -8.40 17.22 1.82
C LYS A 97 -9.44 16.30 2.45
N TYR A 98 -9.28 14.98 2.30
CA TYR A 98 -10.18 13.96 2.88
C TYR A 98 -9.74 13.47 4.26
N GLY A 99 -8.75 14.10 4.88
CA GLY A 99 -8.39 13.89 6.29
C GLY A 99 -7.29 12.86 6.52
N VAL A 100 -6.65 12.34 5.48
CA VAL A 100 -5.47 11.48 5.59
C VAL A 100 -4.34 12.21 6.36
N LYS A 101 -3.72 11.54 7.31
CA LYS A 101 -2.69 12.08 8.20
C LYS A 101 -1.27 11.61 7.87
N CYS A 102 -1.17 10.46 7.21
CA CYS A 102 0.09 9.85 6.86
C CYS A 102 -0.02 9.23 5.46
N VAL A 103 0.97 9.49 4.63
CA VAL A 103 1.17 8.81 3.36
C VAL A 103 2.52 8.12 3.42
N THR A 104 2.54 6.82 3.20
CA THR A 104 3.78 6.06 3.06
C THR A 104 4.12 5.86 1.59
N TYR A 105 5.37 5.54 1.30
CA TYR A 105 5.82 5.27 -0.05
C TYR A 105 6.97 4.26 -0.06
N ASN A 106 7.14 3.59 -1.18
CA ASN A 106 8.29 2.76 -1.47
C ASN A 106 9.15 3.42 -2.54
N PHE A 107 10.46 3.39 -2.35
CA PHE A 107 11.43 3.95 -3.30
C PHE A 107 12.48 2.89 -3.64
N MET A 108 12.03 1.80 -4.25
CA MET A 108 12.86 0.69 -4.69
C MET A 108 12.86 0.67 -6.23
N PRO A 109 13.95 1.11 -6.87
CA PRO A 109 14.02 1.15 -8.33
C PRO A 109 14.17 -0.27 -8.89
N VAL A 110 13.44 -0.57 -9.97
CA VAL A 110 13.44 -1.82 -10.74
C VAL A 110 12.88 -3.02 -9.95
N PHE A 111 13.42 -3.29 -8.78
CA PHE A 111 13.00 -4.42 -7.93
C PHE A 111 12.23 -3.90 -6.72
N ASP A 112 11.07 -4.48 -6.49
CA ASP A 112 10.28 -4.26 -5.28
C ASP A 112 10.63 -5.36 -4.24
N TRP A 113 9.75 -5.61 -3.29
CA TRP A 113 9.94 -6.59 -2.22
C TRP A 113 10.14 -8.00 -2.77
N THR A 114 11.40 -8.41 -2.98
CA THR A 114 11.74 -9.77 -3.40
C THR A 114 11.51 -10.77 -2.26
N ARG A 115 10.85 -11.88 -2.56
CA ARG A 115 10.60 -12.97 -1.63
C ARG A 115 11.03 -14.30 -2.24
N THR A 116 11.59 -15.18 -1.42
CA THR A 116 11.96 -16.53 -1.83
C THR A 116 10.93 -17.57 -1.41
N GLN A 117 10.08 -17.22 -0.44
CA GLN A 117 8.95 -18.04 -0.01
C GLN A 117 7.82 -17.14 0.48
N LEU A 118 6.58 -17.46 0.09
CA LEU A 118 5.40 -16.63 0.38
C LEU A 118 4.57 -17.13 1.58
N ASP A 119 4.87 -18.30 2.11
CA ASP A 119 4.05 -19.04 3.06
C ASP A 119 4.86 -19.69 4.18
N LYS A 120 5.96 -19.08 4.58
CA LYS A 120 6.78 -19.61 5.69
C LYS A 120 5.92 -19.72 6.95
N LEU A 121 5.72 -20.97 7.41
CA LEU A 121 5.00 -21.24 8.65
C LEU A 121 5.80 -20.77 9.86
N ALA A 122 5.17 -20.03 10.75
CA ALA A 122 5.71 -19.61 12.06
C ALA A 122 5.22 -20.56 13.18
N ASP A 123 5.85 -20.46 14.35
CA ASP A 123 5.57 -21.37 15.48
C ASP A 123 4.14 -21.22 16.04
N ASP A 124 3.53 -20.06 15.84
CA ASP A 124 2.12 -19.78 16.23
C ASP A 124 1.08 -20.24 15.19
N GLY A 125 1.52 -20.88 14.09
CA GLY A 125 0.67 -21.34 13.02
C GLY A 125 0.32 -20.26 11.96
N SER A 126 0.79 -19.03 12.13
CA SER A 126 0.67 -18.01 11.09
C SER A 126 1.64 -18.25 9.94
N THR A 127 1.42 -17.58 8.81
CA THR A 127 2.35 -17.59 7.68
C THR A 127 2.92 -16.21 7.44
N SER A 128 4.15 -16.15 6.92
CA SER A 128 4.81 -14.91 6.56
C SER A 128 5.62 -15.02 5.27
N LEU A 129 5.79 -13.89 4.61
CA LEU A 129 6.70 -13.72 3.50
C LEU A 129 8.13 -13.67 4.03
N VAL A 130 9.05 -14.42 3.41
CA VAL A 130 10.46 -14.42 3.81
C VAL A 130 11.39 -14.33 2.60
N MET A 131 12.60 -13.86 2.84
CA MET A 131 13.67 -13.88 1.86
C MET A 131 14.91 -14.51 2.51
N TYR A 132 15.39 -15.61 1.91
CA TYR A 132 16.63 -16.28 2.31
C TYR A 132 17.69 -16.05 1.25
N TRP A 133 18.78 -15.43 1.64
CA TRP A 133 19.90 -15.13 0.74
C TRP A 133 20.47 -16.37 0.06
N GLU A 134 20.49 -17.49 0.76
CA GLU A 134 20.97 -18.76 0.22
C GLU A 134 20.15 -19.25 -0.97
N GLN A 135 18.86 -18.97 -0.98
CA GLN A 135 17.95 -19.32 -2.07
C GLN A 135 18.11 -18.38 -3.28
N MET A 136 18.68 -17.20 -3.08
CA MET A 136 18.96 -16.24 -4.15
C MET A 136 20.29 -16.51 -4.86
N LYS A 137 21.18 -17.32 -4.27
CA LYS A 137 22.47 -17.63 -4.86
C LYS A 137 22.31 -18.41 -6.18
N GLY A 138 22.83 -17.83 -7.26
CA GLY A 138 22.78 -18.43 -8.60
C GLY A 138 21.54 -18.07 -9.41
N LEU A 139 20.61 -17.31 -8.87
CA LEU A 139 19.50 -16.75 -9.63
C LEU A 139 19.93 -15.47 -10.36
N ASP A 140 19.55 -15.33 -11.59
CA ASP A 140 19.67 -14.09 -12.36
C ASP A 140 18.31 -13.35 -12.31
N PRO A 141 18.20 -12.23 -11.58
CA PRO A 141 16.93 -11.53 -11.42
C PRO A 141 16.28 -11.05 -12.71
N LEU A 142 17.05 -11.02 -13.81
CA LEU A 142 16.56 -10.59 -15.11
C LEU A 142 16.11 -11.76 -15.99
N LYS A 143 16.41 -13.01 -15.64
CA LYS A 143 16.13 -14.19 -16.44
C LYS A 143 15.29 -15.24 -15.72
N ASP A 144 15.46 -15.32 -14.41
CA ASP A 144 14.78 -16.31 -13.60
C ASP A 144 13.46 -15.74 -13.08
N ASP A 145 12.45 -16.60 -13.02
CA ASP A 145 11.12 -16.22 -12.51
C ASP A 145 11.19 -16.02 -10.98
N ILE A 146 11.61 -14.84 -10.58
CA ILE A 146 11.59 -14.43 -9.17
C ILE A 146 10.19 -13.91 -8.88
N HIS A 147 9.45 -14.61 -8.02
CA HIS A 147 8.14 -14.17 -7.58
C HIS A 147 8.26 -12.80 -6.90
N LEU A 148 7.91 -11.76 -7.65
CA LEU A 148 7.66 -10.43 -7.10
C LEU A 148 6.19 -10.41 -6.65
N PRO A 149 5.88 -10.03 -5.42
CA PRO A 149 4.51 -9.86 -4.97
C PRO A 149 3.80 -8.73 -5.70
#